data_598679137c8e5a419761a5f0c1cc022b
#
_entry.id   598679137c8e5a419761a5f0c1cc022b
#
_cell.length_a   1.000
_cell.length_b   1.000
_cell.length_c   1.000
_cell.angle_alpha   90.00
_cell.angle_beta   90.00
_cell.angle_gamma   90.00
#
_symmetry.space_group_name_H-M   'P 1'
#
loop_
_entity.id
_entity.type
_entity.pdbx_description
1 polymer ?
#
loop_
_entity_poly.entity_id
_entity_poly.type
_entity_poly.pdbx_seq_one_letter_code
_entity_poly.pdbx_strand_id
1 'polypeptide(L)'
;DAKVVDLHAKIKCRMEYMADDGELKYGLVETTPGRILVSQILPKHKDVPFSLVNRLVKKKEIAEIIDIVYRHCGQKETVLFVDKIMTLGFTNACKAGISFGKDDLIVPDAKKTLIAETEAQVKEFEQQYQNGLITKGEKYNKVVDIWAACTDKIADEMMKNISKTENGYINSVYMMAHSGARGSAAQMRQLAGMRGLMAKPSGEIIEQPIISNFKEGLTVLEYFNSTHGARKGLADTALKTANSGYLTRRLVDVAQDVVITETNCGTERGIIVRPVVDGGNVIVSIGERILGRTIQEDILHPETGEVLVQKGKLIDENDVEVVEKAGVEQVKIRSVLTCETKNGVCAACYGRDLARGTPVNIGEAVGVIAAQSIGEPGTQLTMRTFHIGGAASKSAEQASVEVPFAGVLKLENNHSVINQDGHAIVLSRNCEIVIEDANGREKSRHHVPYGTKILTAEGSKVKKGQKVAEWDPFTIPVITEKEGKVELVDLINNVSVKESVDETTGIVSKVVIDWRSGSNSAGLKPSIVLKDAKGKPVTFDNGKEVRYYLSVDAI
;
A
#
# COMPACT_ATOMS: atom_id res chain seq x y z
N ASP A 1 12.23 -39.30 -14.59
CA ASP A 1 12.46 -39.49 -16.02
C ASP A 1 11.49 -40.53 -16.65
N ALA A 2 11.16 -41.61 -15.92
CA ALA A 2 10.22 -42.64 -16.41
C ALA A 2 8.73 -42.22 -16.30
N LYS A 3 8.41 -41.03 -15.77
CA LYS A 3 7.05 -40.50 -15.55
C LYS A 3 6.14 -41.40 -14.73
N VAL A 4 6.70 -42.27 -13.91
CA VAL A 4 5.94 -43.18 -13.00
C VAL A 4 5.36 -42.40 -11.83
N VAL A 5 6.02 -41.33 -11.38
CA VAL A 5 5.61 -40.47 -10.28
C VAL A 5 5.56 -39.04 -10.76
N ASP A 6 4.48 -38.33 -10.44
CA ASP A 6 4.33 -36.92 -10.75
C ASP A 6 5.29 -36.06 -9.90
N LEU A 7 5.73 -34.91 -10.44
CA LEU A 7 6.61 -33.96 -9.77
C LEU A 7 6.00 -33.39 -8.47
N HIS A 8 4.67 -33.35 -8.38
CA HIS A 8 3.92 -32.85 -7.21
C HIS A 8 3.51 -33.95 -6.22
N ALA A 9 3.74 -35.23 -6.53
CA ALA A 9 3.37 -36.32 -5.66
C ALA A 9 4.11 -36.25 -4.33
N LYS A 10 3.40 -36.42 -3.21
CA LYS A 10 4.02 -36.51 -1.88
C LYS A 10 4.66 -37.88 -1.74
N ILE A 11 5.95 -37.92 -1.51
CA ILE A 11 6.76 -39.12 -1.36
C ILE A 11 7.59 -39.07 -0.11
N LYS A 12 7.94 -40.27 0.41
CA LYS A 12 8.97 -40.44 1.44
C LYS A 12 10.22 -40.97 0.76
N CYS A 13 11.25 -40.16 0.76
CA CYS A 13 12.53 -40.53 0.15
C CYS A 13 13.63 -40.58 1.20
N ARG A 14 14.48 -41.61 1.11
CA ARG A 14 15.69 -41.68 1.89
C ARG A 14 16.82 -41.02 1.11
N MET A 15 17.32 -39.92 1.65
CA MET A 15 18.34 -39.10 0.99
C MET A 15 19.28 -38.44 1.99
N GLU A 16 20.41 -38.00 1.46
CA GLU A 16 21.33 -37.14 2.18
C GLU A 16 20.87 -35.69 2.01
N TYR A 17 20.73 -34.96 3.10
CA TYR A 17 20.29 -33.57 3.08
C TYR A 17 20.98 -32.75 4.17
N MET A 18 21.15 -31.47 3.93
CA MET A 18 21.62 -30.52 4.93
C MET A 18 20.49 -30.17 5.89
N ALA A 19 20.66 -30.44 7.16
CA ALA A 19 19.68 -30.10 8.19
C ALA A 19 19.83 -28.67 8.67
N ASP A 20 18.85 -28.17 9.44
CA ASP A 20 18.84 -26.79 9.93
C ASP A 20 19.96 -26.51 10.96
N ASP A 21 20.52 -27.52 11.55
CA ASP A 21 21.69 -27.46 12.45
C ASP A 21 23.04 -27.39 11.70
N GLY A 22 23.01 -27.36 10.37
CA GLY A 22 24.20 -27.30 9.52
C GLY A 22 24.95 -28.59 9.34
N GLU A 23 24.38 -29.71 9.80
CA GLU A 23 24.96 -31.06 9.65
C GLU A 23 24.35 -31.80 8.45
N LEU A 24 25.18 -32.61 7.80
CA LEU A 24 24.75 -33.48 6.72
C LEU A 24 24.10 -34.74 7.33
N LYS A 25 22.78 -34.89 7.17
CA LYS A 25 22.04 -36.04 7.68
C LYS A 25 21.57 -36.95 6.56
N TYR A 26 21.56 -38.24 6.82
CA TYR A 26 20.99 -39.27 5.95
C TYR A 26 19.74 -39.86 6.61
N GLY A 27 18.57 -39.62 6.02
CA GLY A 27 17.31 -40.01 6.63
C GLY A 27 16.13 -40.07 5.68
N LEU A 28 15.00 -40.50 6.22
CA LEU A 28 13.73 -40.56 5.53
C LEU A 28 13.06 -39.19 5.65
N VAL A 29 12.83 -38.51 4.50
CA VAL A 29 12.23 -37.18 4.46
C VAL A 29 10.95 -37.20 3.62
N GLU A 30 9.91 -36.53 4.11
CA GLU A 30 8.68 -36.30 3.36
C GLU A 30 8.87 -35.08 2.43
N THR A 31 8.73 -35.31 1.14
CA THR A 31 8.98 -34.27 0.13
C THR A 31 8.26 -34.59 -1.18
N THR A 32 8.60 -33.87 -2.26
CA THR A 32 8.12 -34.16 -3.61
C THR A 32 9.30 -34.34 -4.56
N PRO A 33 9.17 -35.08 -5.69
CA PRO A 33 10.25 -35.24 -6.67
C PRO A 33 10.75 -33.90 -7.20
N GLY A 34 9.88 -32.91 -7.41
CA GLY A 34 10.28 -31.58 -7.87
C GLY A 34 11.20 -30.86 -6.87
N ARG A 35 10.93 -30.95 -5.56
CA ARG A 35 11.78 -30.37 -4.50
C ARG A 35 13.15 -31.05 -4.43
N ILE A 36 13.20 -32.35 -4.64
CA ILE A 36 14.48 -33.08 -4.70
C ILE A 36 15.31 -32.59 -5.88
N LEU A 37 14.71 -32.40 -7.07
CA LEU A 37 15.42 -31.89 -8.24
C LEU A 37 16.00 -30.48 -7.99
N VAL A 38 15.25 -29.61 -7.31
CA VAL A 38 15.75 -28.28 -6.92
C VAL A 38 16.84 -28.39 -5.86
N SER A 39 16.71 -29.28 -4.88
CA SER A 39 17.73 -29.47 -3.84
C SER A 39 19.09 -29.95 -4.39
N GLN A 40 19.08 -30.72 -5.48
CA GLN A 40 20.34 -31.19 -6.13
C GLN A 40 21.16 -30.06 -6.77
N ILE A 41 20.52 -28.92 -7.04
CA ILE A 41 21.17 -27.76 -7.63
C ILE A 41 21.74 -26.83 -6.55
N LEU A 42 21.20 -26.87 -5.32
CA LEU A 42 21.66 -26.05 -4.23
C LEU A 42 23.14 -26.31 -3.91
N PRO A 43 23.95 -25.27 -3.64
CA PRO A 43 25.29 -25.46 -3.15
C PRO A 43 25.28 -26.16 -1.78
N LYS A 44 26.19 -27.08 -1.57
CA LYS A 44 26.33 -27.80 -0.28
C LYS A 44 27.06 -26.89 0.72
N HIS A 45 26.33 -26.12 1.49
CA HIS A 45 26.84 -25.26 2.53
C HIS A 45 26.01 -25.43 3.81
N LYS A 46 26.65 -25.31 4.98
CA LYS A 46 25.99 -25.49 6.29
C LYS A 46 24.78 -24.57 6.53
N ASP A 47 24.85 -23.35 5.98
CA ASP A 47 23.80 -22.31 6.12
C ASP A 47 22.76 -22.35 4.99
N VAL A 48 22.78 -23.37 4.14
CA VAL A 48 21.80 -23.57 3.06
C VAL A 48 21.07 -24.91 3.29
N PRO A 49 20.17 -24.99 4.29
CA PRO A 49 19.48 -26.23 4.64
C PRO A 49 18.43 -26.62 3.59
N PHE A 50 18.08 -27.90 3.57
CA PHE A 50 17.04 -28.46 2.70
C PHE A 50 15.65 -27.88 2.99
N SER A 51 15.37 -27.44 4.21
CA SER A 51 14.11 -26.82 4.62
C SER A 51 13.74 -25.60 3.75
N LEU A 52 14.73 -24.86 3.24
CA LEU A 52 14.50 -23.71 2.34
C LEU A 52 13.75 -24.10 1.06
N VAL A 53 13.93 -25.33 0.58
CA VAL A 53 13.31 -25.85 -0.65
C VAL A 53 12.13 -26.75 -0.33
N ASN A 54 12.09 -27.39 0.86
CA ASN A 54 11.01 -28.30 1.24
C ASN A 54 9.72 -27.60 1.67
N ARG A 55 9.46 -26.44 1.09
CA ARG A 55 8.25 -25.65 1.27
C ARG A 55 7.66 -25.25 -0.08
N LEU A 56 6.56 -24.52 -0.10
CA LEU A 56 6.02 -23.95 -1.32
C LEU A 56 6.92 -22.78 -1.74
N VAL A 57 7.57 -22.92 -2.89
CA VAL A 57 8.53 -21.92 -3.41
C VAL A 57 7.88 -21.14 -4.55
N LYS A 58 7.69 -19.85 -4.35
CA LYS A 58 7.21 -18.85 -5.33
C LYS A 58 8.36 -17.92 -5.72
N LYS A 59 8.05 -16.89 -6.49
CA LYS A 59 9.03 -15.88 -6.93
C LYS A 59 9.77 -15.22 -5.76
N LYS A 60 9.08 -14.90 -4.66
CA LYS A 60 9.68 -14.27 -3.47
C LYS A 60 10.64 -15.20 -2.75
N GLU A 61 10.24 -16.44 -2.56
CA GLU A 61 11.03 -17.45 -1.89
C GLU A 61 12.27 -17.84 -2.71
N ILE A 62 12.18 -17.84 -4.05
CA ILE A 62 13.36 -18.02 -4.91
C ILE A 62 14.34 -16.85 -4.73
N ALA A 63 13.86 -15.61 -4.66
CA ALA A 63 14.71 -14.45 -4.41
C ALA A 63 15.40 -14.55 -3.03
N GLU A 64 14.69 -15.00 -2.00
CA GLU A 64 15.22 -15.24 -0.67
C GLU A 64 16.31 -16.34 -0.69
N ILE A 65 16.09 -17.45 -1.40
CA ILE A 65 17.09 -18.52 -1.55
C ILE A 65 18.34 -17.99 -2.25
N ILE A 66 18.18 -17.20 -3.31
CA ILE A 66 19.32 -16.59 -4.04
C ILE A 66 20.12 -15.67 -3.11
N ASP A 67 19.44 -14.87 -2.29
CA ASP A 67 20.08 -13.97 -1.33
C ASP A 67 20.86 -14.74 -0.25
N ILE A 68 20.28 -15.81 0.31
CA ILE A 68 20.96 -16.70 1.26
C ILE A 68 22.20 -17.35 0.63
N VAL A 69 22.08 -17.86 -0.60
CA VAL A 69 23.21 -18.45 -1.32
C VAL A 69 24.30 -17.41 -1.58
N TYR A 70 23.91 -16.17 -1.93
CA TYR A 70 24.87 -15.09 -2.15
C TYR A 70 25.64 -14.73 -0.87
N ARG A 71 24.96 -14.60 0.25
CA ARG A 71 25.57 -14.24 1.54
C ARG A 71 26.56 -15.30 2.04
N HIS A 72 26.19 -16.57 1.95
CA HIS A 72 26.97 -17.66 2.56
C HIS A 72 27.96 -18.34 1.60
N CYS A 73 27.63 -18.44 0.31
CA CYS A 73 28.46 -19.15 -0.68
C CYS A 73 29.23 -18.21 -1.61
N GLY A 74 28.90 -16.91 -1.63
CA GLY A 74 29.55 -15.91 -2.47
C GLY A 74 29.06 -15.86 -3.92
N GLN A 75 29.56 -14.86 -4.68
CA GLN A 75 29.08 -14.51 -6.02
C GLN A 75 29.18 -15.66 -7.03
N LYS A 76 30.30 -16.39 -7.06
CA LYS A 76 30.55 -17.45 -8.05
C LYS A 76 29.53 -18.58 -7.94
N GLU A 77 29.31 -19.09 -6.73
CA GLU A 77 28.36 -20.18 -6.48
C GLU A 77 26.92 -19.72 -6.75
N THR A 78 26.61 -18.47 -6.46
CA THR A 78 25.29 -17.89 -6.77
C THR A 78 25.01 -17.85 -8.26
N VAL A 79 25.97 -17.42 -9.08
CA VAL A 79 25.82 -17.41 -10.55
C VAL A 79 25.60 -18.82 -11.08
N LEU A 80 26.41 -19.79 -10.63
CA LEU A 80 26.26 -21.19 -11.02
C LEU A 80 24.90 -21.78 -10.59
N PHE A 81 24.43 -21.43 -9.41
CA PHE A 81 23.11 -21.84 -8.91
C PHE A 81 21.98 -21.26 -9.78
N VAL A 82 22.04 -19.94 -10.08
CA VAL A 82 21.02 -19.27 -10.90
C VAL A 82 20.96 -19.84 -12.32
N ASP A 83 22.10 -20.11 -12.95
CA ASP A 83 22.16 -20.75 -14.27
C ASP A 83 21.56 -22.16 -14.26
N LYS A 84 21.86 -22.96 -13.23
CA LYS A 84 21.29 -24.30 -13.07
C LYS A 84 19.79 -24.26 -12.84
N ILE A 85 19.27 -23.35 -11.99
CA ILE A 85 17.83 -23.23 -11.73
C ILE A 85 17.07 -22.76 -12.97
N MET A 86 17.64 -21.84 -13.74
CA MET A 86 17.11 -21.39 -15.03
C MET A 86 17.00 -22.55 -16.03
N THR A 87 18.06 -23.31 -16.18
CA THR A 87 18.12 -24.48 -17.08
C THR A 87 17.12 -25.57 -16.66
N LEU A 88 17.03 -25.85 -15.35
CA LEU A 88 16.04 -26.78 -14.80
C LEU A 88 14.62 -26.31 -15.09
N GLY A 89 14.34 -25.04 -14.86
CA GLY A 89 13.05 -24.42 -15.11
C GLY A 89 12.62 -24.53 -16.57
N PHE A 90 13.47 -24.11 -17.50
CA PHE A 90 13.17 -24.20 -18.95
C PHE A 90 12.98 -25.64 -19.41
N THR A 91 13.83 -26.56 -18.98
CA THR A 91 13.73 -27.97 -19.35
C THR A 91 12.42 -28.60 -18.87
N ASN A 92 12.02 -28.34 -17.63
CA ASN A 92 10.79 -28.92 -17.08
C ASN A 92 9.54 -28.22 -17.62
N ALA A 93 9.57 -26.90 -17.84
CA ALA A 93 8.47 -26.19 -18.48
C ALA A 93 8.21 -26.71 -19.91
N CYS A 94 9.28 -26.94 -20.67
CA CYS A 94 9.17 -27.53 -22.00
C CYS A 94 8.59 -28.96 -21.95
N LYS A 95 9.10 -29.81 -21.04
CA LYS A 95 8.60 -31.18 -20.87
C LYS A 95 7.14 -31.25 -20.39
N ALA A 96 6.73 -30.32 -19.54
CA ALA A 96 5.38 -30.25 -19.01
C ALA A 96 4.34 -29.86 -20.07
N GLY A 97 4.72 -29.05 -21.07
CA GLY A 97 3.82 -28.60 -22.13
C GLY A 97 2.60 -27.86 -21.58
N ILE A 98 2.79 -26.98 -20.59
CA ILE A 98 1.70 -26.27 -19.90
C ILE A 98 0.94 -25.39 -20.91
N SER A 99 -0.35 -25.63 -21.06
CA SER A 99 -1.27 -24.82 -21.86
C SER A 99 -2.51 -24.48 -21.02
N PHE A 100 -3.27 -23.51 -21.47
CA PHE A 100 -4.55 -23.14 -20.85
C PHE A 100 -5.57 -22.77 -21.91
N GLY A 101 -6.83 -23.01 -21.59
CA GLY A 101 -7.96 -22.70 -22.44
C GLY A 101 -9.01 -21.86 -21.71
N LYS A 102 -10.10 -21.58 -22.40
CA LYS A 102 -11.24 -20.85 -21.84
C LYS A 102 -11.85 -21.57 -20.62
N ASP A 103 -11.83 -22.91 -20.63
CA ASP A 103 -12.49 -23.73 -19.60
C ASP A 103 -11.69 -23.76 -18.28
N ASP A 104 -10.38 -23.52 -18.33
CA ASP A 104 -9.54 -23.39 -17.13
C ASP A 104 -9.88 -22.16 -16.28
N LEU A 105 -10.60 -21.19 -16.86
CA LEU A 105 -11.11 -20.02 -16.16
C LEU A 105 -12.45 -20.35 -15.51
N ILE A 106 -12.44 -20.78 -14.26
CA ILE A 106 -13.64 -21.20 -13.52
C ILE A 106 -14.33 -19.96 -12.94
N VAL A 107 -15.59 -19.75 -13.32
CA VAL A 107 -16.43 -18.69 -12.74
C VAL A 107 -17.05 -19.24 -11.45
N PRO A 108 -16.95 -18.54 -10.31
CA PRO A 108 -17.53 -19.02 -9.04
C PRO A 108 -19.06 -18.98 -9.06
N ASP A 109 -19.71 -20.05 -8.61
CA ASP A 109 -21.18 -20.11 -8.52
C ASP A 109 -21.75 -19.08 -7.54
N ALA A 110 -21.01 -18.77 -6.48
CA ALA A 110 -21.35 -17.74 -5.51
C ALA A 110 -21.46 -16.32 -6.10
N LYS A 111 -20.96 -16.08 -7.32
CA LYS A 111 -21.00 -14.77 -7.99
C LYS A 111 -22.42 -14.21 -8.04
N LYS A 112 -23.41 -15.04 -8.44
CA LYS A 112 -24.80 -14.59 -8.60
C LYS A 112 -25.44 -14.17 -7.27
N THR A 113 -25.18 -14.92 -6.20
CA THR A 113 -25.70 -14.61 -4.86
C THR A 113 -25.10 -13.35 -4.30
N LEU A 114 -23.77 -13.19 -4.39
CA LEU A 114 -23.07 -11.98 -3.93
C LEU A 114 -23.53 -10.72 -4.68
N ILE A 115 -23.75 -10.81 -5.98
CA ILE A 115 -24.27 -9.69 -6.78
C ILE A 115 -25.68 -9.33 -6.34
N ALA A 116 -26.58 -10.30 -6.16
CA ALA A 116 -27.96 -10.04 -5.75
C ALA A 116 -28.04 -9.38 -4.36
N GLU A 117 -27.22 -9.82 -3.41
CA GLU A 117 -27.10 -9.18 -2.09
C GLU A 117 -26.60 -7.72 -2.19
N THR A 118 -25.62 -7.50 -3.04
CA THR A 118 -25.04 -6.15 -3.26
C THR A 118 -26.05 -5.23 -3.93
N GLU A 119 -26.79 -5.70 -4.94
CA GLU A 119 -27.85 -4.93 -5.59
C GLU A 119 -28.98 -4.57 -4.63
N ALA A 120 -29.32 -5.46 -3.68
CA ALA A 120 -30.31 -5.16 -2.65
C ALA A 120 -29.83 -4.01 -1.74
N GLN A 121 -28.57 -4.02 -1.30
CA GLN A 121 -27.98 -2.95 -0.50
C GLN A 121 -27.92 -1.63 -1.28
N VAL A 122 -27.53 -1.65 -2.55
CA VAL A 122 -27.50 -0.45 -3.40
C VAL A 122 -28.89 0.16 -3.54
N LYS A 123 -29.95 -0.67 -3.74
CA LYS A 123 -31.34 -0.19 -3.79
C LYS A 123 -31.79 0.45 -2.47
N GLU A 124 -31.34 -0.07 -1.33
CA GLU A 124 -31.63 0.53 -0.03
C GLU A 124 -31.02 1.94 0.07
N PHE A 125 -29.76 2.12 -0.32
CA PHE A 125 -29.14 3.45 -0.33
C PHE A 125 -29.79 4.39 -1.35
N GLU A 126 -30.25 3.88 -2.48
CA GLU A 126 -31.00 4.66 -3.44
C GLU A 126 -32.34 5.15 -2.87
N GLN A 127 -33.04 4.31 -2.12
CA GLN A 127 -34.27 4.71 -1.40
C GLN A 127 -33.97 5.75 -0.30
N GLN A 128 -32.90 5.57 0.46
CA GLN A 128 -32.47 6.57 1.46
C GLN A 128 -32.18 7.93 0.81
N TYR A 129 -31.54 7.94 -0.35
CA TYR A 129 -31.31 9.16 -1.13
C TYR A 129 -32.61 9.78 -1.62
N GLN A 130 -33.54 8.99 -2.19
CA GLN A 130 -34.85 9.48 -2.62
C GLN A 130 -35.68 10.06 -1.48
N ASN A 131 -35.55 9.49 -0.27
CA ASN A 131 -36.19 10.00 0.94
C ASN A 131 -35.48 11.22 1.54
N GLY A 132 -34.35 11.68 0.95
CA GLY A 132 -33.60 12.84 1.43
C GLY A 132 -32.80 12.59 2.72
N LEU A 133 -32.56 11.33 3.10
CA LEU A 133 -31.81 10.96 4.30
C LEU A 133 -30.30 11.09 4.11
N ILE A 134 -29.81 10.93 2.88
CA ILE A 134 -28.38 11.01 2.52
C ILE A 134 -28.18 11.94 1.34
N THR A 135 -26.98 12.54 1.25
CA THR A 135 -26.61 13.39 0.12
C THR A 135 -26.22 12.57 -1.12
N LYS A 136 -26.23 13.21 -2.31
CA LYS A 136 -25.78 12.59 -3.56
C LYS A 136 -24.34 12.07 -3.48
N GLY A 137 -23.44 12.85 -2.84
CA GLY A 137 -22.04 12.48 -2.64
C GLY A 137 -21.88 11.28 -1.72
N GLU A 138 -22.64 11.25 -0.64
CA GLU A 138 -22.64 10.13 0.31
C GLU A 138 -23.18 8.84 -0.34
N LYS A 139 -24.30 8.93 -1.08
CA LYS A 139 -24.82 7.80 -1.88
C LYS A 139 -23.74 7.25 -2.81
N TYR A 140 -23.11 8.14 -3.60
CA TYR A 140 -22.05 7.78 -4.54
C TYR A 140 -20.91 7.01 -3.85
N ASN A 141 -20.40 7.52 -2.73
CA ASN A 141 -19.31 6.89 -2.01
C ASN A 141 -19.69 5.52 -1.45
N LYS A 142 -20.86 5.41 -0.82
CA LYS A 142 -21.36 4.13 -0.29
C LYS A 142 -21.54 3.09 -1.39
N VAL A 143 -22.11 3.47 -2.53
CA VAL A 143 -22.31 2.57 -3.67
C VAL A 143 -20.97 2.08 -4.22
N VAL A 144 -19.99 2.98 -4.37
CA VAL A 144 -18.65 2.61 -4.86
C VAL A 144 -17.96 1.65 -3.89
N ASP A 145 -18.04 1.91 -2.58
CA ASP A 145 -17.39 1.07 -1.56
C ASP A 145 -18.01 -0.33 -1.50
N ILE A 146 -19.33 -0.44 -1.58
CA ILE A 146 -20.03 -1.74 -1.59
C ILE A 146 -19.65 -2.55 -2.83
N TRP A 147 -19.63 -1.93 -4.00
CA TRP A 147 -19.21 -2.63 -5.22
C TRP A 147 -17.73 -3.02 -5.22
N ALA A 148 -16.86 -2.20 -4.63
CA ALA A 148 -15.45 -2.55 -4.43
C ALA A 148 -15.32 -3.79 -3.53
N ALA A 149 -15.99 -3.79 -2.37
CA ALA A 149 -15.99 -4.93 -1.44
C ALA A 149 -16.59 -6.20 -2.07
N CYS A 150 -17.67 -6.09 -2.85
CA CYS A 150 -18.24 -7.21 -3.60
C CYS A 150 -17.25 -7.79 -4.61
N THR A 151 -16.56 -6.91 -5.35
CA THR A 151 -15.57 -7.31 -6.34
C THR A 151 -14.41 -8.09 -5.71
N ASP A 152 -13.95 -7.68 -4.54
CA ASP A 152 -12.89 -8.37 -3.81
C ASP A 152 -13.35 -9.72 -3.24
N LYS A 153 -14.57 -9.81 -2.69
CA LYS A 153 -15.15 -11.09 -2.26
C LYS A 153 -15.28 -12.09 -3.41
N ILE A 154 -15.72 -11.63 -4.59
CA ILE A 154 -15.80 -12.49 -5.78
C ILE A 154 -14.41 -12.95 -6.22
N ALA A 155 -13.38 -12.07 -6.13
CA ALA A 155 -12.02 -12.43 -6.45
C ALA A 155 -11.46 -13.51 -5.50
N ASP A 156 -11.72 -13.39 -4.20
CA ASP A 156 -11.29 -14.37 -3.21
C ASP A 156 -11.94 -15.74 -3.41
N GLU A 157 -13.24 -15.76 -3.66
CA GLU A 157 -13.97 -17.01 -3.96
C GLU A 157 -13.50 -17.66 -5.28
N MET A 158 -13.24 -16.84 -6.31
CA MET A 158 -12.65 -17.31 -7.55
C MET A 158 -11.28 -17.95 -7.30
N MET A 159 -10.40 -17.29 -6.55
CA MET A 159 -9.07 -17.81 -6.24
C MET A 159 -9.14 -19.11 -5.43
N LYS A 160 -10.05 -19.22 -4.46
CA LYS A 160 -10.29 -20.45 -3.71
C LYS A 160 -10.75 -21.59 -4.62
N ASN A 161 -11.66 -21.31 -5.56
CA ASN A 161 -12.18 -22.33 -6.48
C ASN A 161 -11.13 -22.81 -7.47
N ILE A 162 -10.36 -21.89 -8.08
CA ILE A 162 -9.29 -22.24 -9.02
C ILE A 162 -8.13 -22.96 -8.32
N SER A 163 -7.91 -22.71 -7.01
CA SER A 163 -6.87 -23.37 -6.24
C SER A 163 -7.17 -24.84 -5.88
N LYS A 164 -8.43 -25.29 -6.02
CA LYS A 164 -8.79 -26.69 -5.75
C LYS A 164 -8.13 -27.61 -6.76
N THR A 165 -7.50 -28.63 -6.26
CA THR A 165 -6.87 -29.66 -7.08
C THR A 165 -7.92 -30.76 -7.35
N GLU A 166 -8.32 -30.93 -8.59
CA GLU A 166 -9.22 -32.02 -9.01
C GLU A 166 -8.39 -33.15 -9.59
N ASN A 167 -8.57 -34.37 -9.06
CA ASN A 167 -7.88 -35.57 -9.53
C ASN A 167 -6.33 -35.46 -9.64
N GLY A 168 -5.70 -34.64 -8.79
CA GLY A 168 -4.27 -34.40 -8.85
C GLY A 168 -3.82 -33.36 -9.91
N TYR A 169 -4.77 -32.83 -10.70
CA TYR A 169 -4.49 -31.79 -11.68
C TYR A 169 -4.55 -30.40 -11.04
N ILE A 170 -3.50 -29.62 -11.20
CA ILE A 170 -3.41 -28.22 -10.78
C ILE A 170 -3.76 -27.37 -11.99
N ASN A 171 -4.71 -26.43 -11.81
CA ASN A 171 -5.11 -25.52 -12.87
C ASN A 171 -3.92 -24.69 -13.36
N SER A 172 -3.65 -24.71 -14.67
CA SER A 172 -2.49 -24.05 -15.29
C SER A 172 -2.49 -22.53 -15.09
N VAL A 173 -3.67 -21.89 -15.12
CA VAL A 173 -3.82 -20.45 -14.90
C VAL A 173 -3.48 -20.09 -13.45
N TYR A 174 -3.98 -20.90 -12.50
CA TYR A 174 -3.62 -20.74 -11.08
C TYR A 174 -2.13 -20.93 -10.85
N MET A 175 -1.54 -21.97 -11.44
CA MET A 175 -0.09 -22.23 -11.33
C MET A 175 0.74 -21.03 -11.77
N MET A 176 0.44 -20.45 -12.93
CA MET A 176 1.17 -19.28 -13.47
C MET A 176 1.02 -18.04 -12.60
N ALA A 177 -0.20 -17.72 -12.17
CA ALA A 177 -0.46 -16.52 -11.39
C ALA A 177 0.02 -16.64 -9.93
N HIS A 178 -0.20 -17.80 -9.30
CA HIS A 178 0.17 -18.02 -7.90
C HIS A 178 1.67 -18.14 -7.70
N SER A 179 2.40 -18.72 -8.66
CA SER A 179 3.87 -18.77 -8.63
C SER A 179 4.52 -17.39 -8.85
N GLY A 180 3.79 -16.43 -9.43
CA GLY A 180 4.32 -15.13 -9.82
C GLY A 180 5.08 -15.14 -11.15
N ALA A 181 4.99 -16.22 -11.92
CA ALA A 181 5.64 -16.33 -13.24
C ALA A 181 4.99 -15.40 -14.28
N ARG A 182 3.66 -15.41 -14.37
CA ARG A 182 2.92 -14.56 -15.30
C ARG A 182 1.48 -14.33 -14.81
N GLY A 183 1.00 -13.09 -14.98
CA GLY A 183 -0.34 -12.72 -14.54
C GLY A 183 -0.39 -12.32 -13.05
N SER A 184 -1.50 -11.71 -12.67
CA SER A 184 -1.80 -11.32 -11.30
C SER A 184 -3.23 -11.71 -10.96
N ALA A 185 -3.56 -11.79 -9.66
CA ALA A 185 -4.93 -12.04 -9.20
C ALA A 185 -5.92 -11.02 -9.77
N ALA A 186 -5.51 -9.75 -9.92
CA ALA A 186 -6.34 -8.70 -10.52
C ALA A 186 -6.66 -8.95 -12.00
N GLN A 187 -5.71 -9.49 -12.77
CA GLN A 187 -5.95 -9.87 -14.17
C GLN A 187 -6.87 -11.09 -14.27
N MET A 188 -6.68 -12.09 -13.42
CA MET A 188 -7.55 -13.27 -13.36
C MET A 188 -8.97 -12.88 -12.95
N ARG A 189 -9.14 -11.95 -12.02
CA ARG A 189 -10.45 -11.41 -11.62
C ARG A 189 -11.22 -10.85 -12.82
N GLN A 190 -10.57 -10.12 -13.72
CA GLN A 190 -11.20 -9.60 -14.92
C GLN A 190 -11.58 -10.70 -15.92
N LEU A 191 -10.84 -11.81 -15.96
CA LEU A 191 -11.07 -12.92 -16.88
C LEU A 191 -12.22 -13.84 -16.44
N ALA A 192 -12.30 -14.18 -15.15
CA ALA A 192 -13.22 -15.19 -14.63
C ALA A 192 -14.11 -14.72 -13.47
N GLY A 193 -13.82 -13.61 -12.84
CA GLY A 193 -14.61 -13.05 -11.73
C GLY A 193 -15.57 -11.97 -12.19
N MET A 194 -15.28 -10.73 -11.83
CA MET A 194 -16.02 -9.52 -12.19
C MET A 194 -15.02 -8.43 -12.58
N ARG A 195 -15.29 -7.69 -13.65
CA ARG A 195 -14.41 -6.61 -14.07
C ARG A 195 -14.41 -5.45 -13.07
N GLY A 196 -15.57 -5.11 -12.50
CA GLY A 196 -15.73 -4.14 -11.44
C GLY A 196 -15.90 -2.70 -11.91
N LEU A 197 -15.56 -1.77 -11.05
CA LEU A 197 -15.73 -0.33 -11.27
C LEU A 197 -14.75 0.21 -12.31
N MET A 198 -15.23 1.14 -13.15
CA MET A 198 -14.43 1.79 -14.18
C MET A 198 -14.31 3.29 -13.91
N ALA A 199 -13.15 3.87 -14.26
CA ALA A 199 -12.94 5.30 -14.16
C ALA A 199 -13.21 6.02 -15.49
N LYS A 200 -13.88 7.17 -15.42
CA LYS A 200 -14.00 8.12 -16.53
C LYS A 200 -12.63 8.73 -16.86
N PRO A 201 -12.46 9.37 -18.02
CA PRO A 201 -11.23 10.12 -18.33
C PRO A 201 -10.91 11.23 -17.32
N SER A 202 -11.92 11.82 -16.67
CA SER A 202 -11.78 12.80 -15.58
C SER A 202 -11.15 12.24 -14.31
N GLY A 203 -11.14 10.91 -14.13
CA GLY A 203 -10.71 10.23 -12.91
C GLY A 203 -11.86 9.82 -11.98
N GLU A 204 -13.06 10.36 -12.19
CA GLU A 204 -14.27 9.98 -11.46
C GLU A 204 -14.66 8.52 -11.74
N ILE A 205 -15.07 7.77 -10.72
CA ILE A 205 -15.48 6.38 -10.84
C ILE A 205 -16.95 6.34 -11.30
N ILE A 206 -17.27 5.48 -12.25
CA ILE A 206 -18.65 5.25 -12.69
C ILE A 206 -19.35 4.40 -11.62
N GLU A 207 -20.49 4.89 -11.08
CA GLU A 207 -21.26 4.19 -10.04
C GLU A 207 -21.69 2.77 -10.45
N GLN A 208 -22.02 2.60 -11.72
CA GLN A 208 -22.44 1.31 -12.27
C GLN A 208 -21.21 0.45 -12.62
N PRO A 209 -20.98 -0.68 -11.91
CA PRO A 209 -19.86 -1.56 -12.20
C PRO A 209 -20.11 -2.41 -13.46
N ILE A 210 -19.04 -2.96 -14.00
CA ILE A 210 -19.11 -4.01 -15.01
C ILE A 210 -19.19 -5.36 -14.28
N ILE A 211 -20.35 -5.97 -14.28
CA ILE A 211 -20.63 -7.25 -13.60
C ILE A 211 -20.05 -8.43 -14.38
N SER A 212 -20.08 -8.34 -15.70
CA SER A 212 -19.57 -9.39 -16.58
C SER A 212 -18.06 -9.51 -16.52
N ASN A 213 -17.54 -10.69 -16.83
CA ASN A 213 -16.13 -10.97 -17.04
C ASN A 213 -15.86 -11.23 -18.54
N PHE A 214 -14.58 -11.33 -18.91
CA PHE A 214 -14.21 -11.58 -20.30
C PHE A 214 -14.60 -12.99 -20.80
N LYS A 215 -14.69 -13.99 -19.91
CA LYS A 215 -15.12 -15.34 -20.28
C LYS A 215 -16.60 -15.37 -20.68
N GLU A 216 -17.46 -14.68 -19.91
CA GLU A 216 -18.90 -14.57 -20.18
C GLU A 216 -19.20 -13.66 -21.38
N GLY A 217 -18.35 -12.67 -21.62
CA GLY A 217 -18.55 -11.60 -22.58
C GLY A 217 -19.25 -10.39 -21.98
N LEU A 218 -18.87 -9.19 -22.40
CA LEU A 218 -19.46 -7.93 -21.94
C LEU A 218 -20.73 -7.61 -22.74
N THR A 219 -21.70 -7.00 -22.08
CA THR A 219 -22.84 -6.37 -22.77
C THR A 219 -22.38 -5.14 -23.54
N VAL A 220 -23.19 -4.66 -24.48
CA VAL A 220 -22.85 -3.49 -25.31
C VAL A 220 -22.58 -2.25 -24.45
N LEU A 221 -23.39 -2.02 -23.41
CA LEU A 221 -23.25 -0.89 -22.51
C LEU A 221 -21.99 -1.02 -21.65
N GLU A 222 -21.72 -2.19 -21.09
CA GLU A 222 -20.50 -2.47 -20.33
C GLU A 222 -19.24 -2.32 -21.18
N TYR A 223 -19.30 -2.78 -22.43
CA TYR A 223 -18.20 -2.57 -23.37
C TYR A 223 -17.95 -1.09 -23.62
N PHE A 224 -19.00 -0.30 -23.86
CA PHE A 224 -18.88 1.15 -24.04
C PHE A 224 -18.24 1.82 -22.83
N ASN A 225 -18.72 1.53 -21.61
CA ASN A 225 -18.14 2.05 -20.37
C ASN A 225 -16.65 1.69 -20.23
N SER A 226 -16.28 0.48 -20.66
CA SER A 226 -14.90 0.02 -20.59
C SER A 226 -13.95 0.76 -21.54
N THR A 227 -14.47 1.33 -22.64
CA THR A 227 -13.65 2.07 -23.62
C THR A 227 -13.05 3.34 -23.06
N HIS A 228 -13.70 3.99 -22.08
CA HIS A 228 -13.18 5.18 -21.40
C HIS A 228 -11.85 4.89 -20.69
N GLY A 229 -11.80 3.80 -19.92
CA GLY A 229 -10.59 3.39 -19.23
C GLY A 229 -9.48 2.93 -20.19
N ALA A 230 -9.84 2.21 -21.23
CA ALA A 230 -8.88 1.77 -22.26
C ALA A 230 -8.25 2.97 -22.99
N ARG A 231 -9.07 3.94 -23.43
CA ARG A 231 -8.58 5.16 -24.10
C ARG A 231 -7.69 5.99 -23.19
N LYS A 232 -8.09 6.19 -21.92
CA LYS A 232 -7.25 6.89 -20.94
C LYS A 232 -5.91 6.19 -20.74
N GLY A 233 -5.92 4.86 -20.57
CA GLY A 233 -4.70 4.06 -20.41
C GLY A 233 -3.75 4.19 -21.60
N LEU A 234 -4.25 4.16 -22.82
CA LEU A 234 -3.46 4.35 -24.04
C LEU A 234 -2.86 5.76 -24.13
N ALA A 235 -3.68 6.80 -23.89
CA ALA A 235 -3.23 8.19 -23.90
C ALA A 235 -2.19 8.46 -22.79
N ASP A 236 -2.46 8.00 -21.57
CA ASP A 236 -1.55 8.14 -20.43
C ASP A 236 -0.21 7.45 -20.70
N THR A 237 -0.21 6.26 -21.29
CA THR A 237 1.03 5.54 -21.65
C THR A 237 1.86 6.36 -22.63
N ALA A 238 1.25 6.88 -23.70
CA ALA A 238 1.95 7.67 -24.71
C ALA A 238 2.56 8.96 -24.14
N LEU A 239 1.78 9.71 -23.34
CA LEU A 239 2.22 11.00 -22.78
C LEU A 239 3.24 10.81 -21.64
N LYS A 240 3.02 9.87 -20.75
CA LYS A 240 3.91 9.62 -19.61
C LYS A 240 5.27 9.05 -20.06
N THR A 241 5.32 8.26 -21.12
CA THR A 241 6.59 7.76 -21.67
C THR A 241 7.50 8.91 -22.08
N ALA A 242 6.95 9.93 -22.77
CA ALA A 242 7.70 11.12 -23.14
C ALA A 242 8.18 11.90 -21.92
N ASN A 243 7.31 12.09 -20.91
CA ASN A 243 7.66 12.78 -19.67
C ASN A 243 8.73 12.06 -18.87
N SER A 244 8.67 10.72 -18.80
CA SER A 244 9.69 9.91 -18.14
C SER A 244 11.05 10.02 -18.84
N GLY A 245 11.07 9.98 -20.17
CA GLY A 245 12.30 10.17 -20.94
C GLY A 245 12.92 11.57 -20.74
N TYR A 246 12.08 12.60 -20.75
CA TYR A 246 12.52 13.98 -20.49
C TYR A 246 13.03 14.17 -19.05
N LEU A 247 12.35 13.57 -18.06
CA LEU A 247 12.83 13.57 -16.67
C LEU A 247 14.20 12.92 -16.55
N THR A 248 14.38 11.73 -17.15
CA THR A 248 15.67 11.01 -17.15
C THR A 248 16.78 11.86 -17.74
N ARG A 249 16.54 12.50 -18.88
CA ARG A 249 17.50 13.40 -19.51
C ARG A 249 17.89 14.55 -18.60
N ARG A 250 16.92 15.24 -17.99
CA ARG A 250 17.19 16.34 -17.04
C ARG A 250 17.97 15.88 -15.82
N LEU A 251 17.66 14.69 -15.28
CA LEU A 251 18.41 14.13 -14.16
C LEU A 251 19.87 13.82 -14.56
N VAL A 252 20.10 13.26 -15.76
CA VAL A 252 21.45 13.01 -16.25
C VAL A 252 22.21 14.34 -16.43
N ASP A 253 21.59 15.33 -17.06
CA ASP A 253 22.24 16.66 -17.30
C ASP A 253 22.68 17.32 -15.99
N VAL A 254 21.91 17.17 -14.90
CA VAL A 254 22.25 17.74 -13.59
C VAL A 254 23.25 16.89 -12.82
N ALA A 255 23.17 15.57 -12.95
CA ALA A 255 23.94 14.64 -12.11
C ALA A 255 25.24 14.11 -12.79
N GLN A 256 25.52 14.44 -14.05
CA GLN A 256 26.66 13.90 -14.81
C GLN A 256 28.01 14.18 -14.16
N ASP A 257 28.14 15.32 -13.46
CA ASP A 257 29.40 15.74 -12.82
C ASP A 257 29.60 15.08 -11.43
N VAL A 258 28.60 14.32 -10.94
CA VAL A 258 28.72 13.61 -9.67
C VAL A 258 29.45 12.30 -9.88
N VAL A 259 30.78 12.38 -9.74
CA VAL A 259 31.71 11.25 -9.90
C VAL A 259 32.46 11.04 -8.57
N ILE A 260 32.88 9.82 -8.30
CA ILE A 260 33.73 9.51 -7.14
C ILE A 260 35.16 9.98 -7.44
N THR A 261 35.60 11.03 -6.75
CA THR A 261 36.92 11.65 -7.00
C THR A 261 37.95 11.31 -5.96
N GLU A 262 37.56 11.04 -4.72
CA GLU A 262 38.47 10.74 -3.61
C GLU A 262 37.91 9.66 -2.69
N THR A 263 38.74 9.05 -1.87
CA THR A 263 38.34 7.97 -0.96
C THR A 263 37.57 8.48 0.25
N ASN A 264 38.02 9.58 0.85
CA ASN A 264 37.45 10.14 2.09
C ASN A 264 37.64 11.65 2.18
N CYS A 265 36.59 12.43 2.30
CA CYS A 265 36.63 13.89 2.46
C CYS A 265 36.88 14.35 3.91
N GLY A 266 36.93 13.45 4.89
CA GLY A 266 37.18 13.79 6.29
C GLY A 266 36.04 14.49 7.03
N THR A 267 34.83 14.60 6.44
CA THR A 267 33.70 15.28 7.09
C THR A 267 33.30 14.63 8.42
N GLU A 268 32.95 15.45 9.40
CA GLU A 268 32.34 15.01 10.66
C GLU A 268 30.81 15.09 10.62
N ARG A 269 30.23 15.60 9.52
CA ARG A 269 28.80 15.70 9.32
C ARG A 269 28.21 14.34 8.93
N GLY A 270 26.99 14.09 9.36
CA GLY A 270 26.25 12.89 9.03
C GLY A 270 24.75 13.12 9.15
N ILE A 271 23.97 12.15 8.69
CA ILE A 271 22.52 12.16 8.77
C ILE A 271 22.10 11.10 9.79
N ILE A 272 21.20 11.46 10.70
CA ILE A 272 20.58 10.52 11.64
C ILE A 272 19.46 9.79 10.91
N VAL A 273 19.54 8.47 10.90
CA VAL A 273 18.58 7.56 10.28
C VAL A 273 17.81 6.82 11.36
N ARG A 274 16.49 6.77 11.21
CA ARG A 274 15.55 6.03 12.05
C ARG A 274 14.71 5.12 11.19
N PRO A 275 14.08 4.06 11.74
CA PRO A 275 13.11 3.26 10.98
C PRO A 275 11.93 4.16 10.54
N VAL A 276 11.36 3.86 9.38
CA VAL A 276 10.12 4.54 8.94
C VAL A 276 8.95 3.76 9.48
N VAL A 277 8.21 4.39 10.38
CA VAL A 277 7.03 3.82 11.02
C VAL A 277 5.80 4.59 10.56
N ASP A 278 4.76 3.90 10.14
CA ASP A 278 3.46 4.46 9.80
C ASP A 278 2.37 3.64 10.48
N GLY A 279 1.53 4.33 11.26
CA GLY A 279 0.44 3.69 12.02
C GLY A 279 0.90 2.56 12.96
N GLY A 280 2.13 2.64 13.51
CA GLY A 280 2.71 1.61 14.39
C GLY A 280 3.32 0.41 13.67
N ASN A 281 3.22 0.34 12.35
CA ASN A 281 3.90 -0.67 11.54
C ASN A 281 5.22 -0.12 11.00
N VAL A 282 6.31 -0.88 11.14
CA VAL A 282 7.59 -0.53 10.52
C VAL A 282 7.48 -0.83 9.03
N ILE A 283 7.45 0.24 8.20
CA ILE A 283 7.42 0.13 6.73
C ILE A 283 8.82 -0.19 6.21
N VAL A 284 9.84 0.51 6.73
CA VAL A 284 11.24 0.30 6.35
C VAL A 284 12.05 0.14 7.62
N SER A 285 12.73 -1.00 7.77
CA SER A 285 13.57 -1.27 8.93
C SER A 285 14.79 -0.35 8.95
N ILE A 286 15.40 -0.19 10.11
CA ILE A 286 16.64 0.56 10.23
C ILE A 286 17.76 -0.10 9.42
N GLY A 287 17.78 -1.46 9.38
CA GLY A 287 18.75 -2.24 8.64
C GLY A 287 18.73 -1.96 7.14
N GLU A 288 17.56 -1.90 6.53
CA GLU A 288 17.44 -1.55 5.10
C GLU A 288 17.96 -0.15 4.78
N ARG A 289 17.88 0.78 5.72
CA ARG A 289 18.32 2.16 5.53
C ARG A 289 19.81 2.37 5.75
N ILE A 290 20.45 1.56 6.58
CA ILE A 290 21.88 1.68 6.91
C ILE A 290 22.77 0.74 6.10
N LEU A 291 22.22 -0.32 5.51
CA LEU A 291 22.95 -1.30 4.71
C LEU A 291 23.77 -0.62 3.60
N GLY A 292 25.07 -0.93 3.52
CA GLY A 292 25.97 -0.35 2.53
C GLY A 292 26.34 1.12 2.76
N ARG A 293 26.01 1.69 3.92
CA ARG A 293 26.43 3.05 4.33
C ARG A 293 27.64 3.01 5.26
N THR A 294 28.42 4.08 5.26
CA THR A 294 29.54 4.24 6.20
C THR A 294 29.05 4.94 7.46
N ILE A 295 29.43 4.43 8.62
CA ILE A 295 29.04 4.98 9.92
C ILE A 295 29.85 6.22 10.24
N GLN A 296 29.19 7.25 10.78
CA GLN A 296 29.85 8.49 11.22
C GLN A 296 30.20 8.49 12.70
N GLU A 297 29.43 7.80 13.56
CA GLU A 297 29.67 7.69 15.01
C GLU A 297 29.55 6.22 15.41
N ASP A 298 30.26 5.82 16.49
CA ASP A 298 30.18 4.44 16.97
C ASP A 298 28.72 4.07 17.33
N ILE A 299 28.28 2.90 16.90
CA ILE A 299 26.97 2.37 17.28
C ILE A 299 27.14 1.65 18.60
N LEU A 300 26.44 2.13 19.63
CA LEU A 300 26.47 1.58 20.97
C LEU A 300 25.23 0.71 21.22
N HIS A 301 25.39 -0.36 21.98
CA HIS A 301 24.25 -1.15 22.45
C HIS A 301 23.44 -0.33 23.45
N PRO A 302 22.11 -0.20 23.29
CA PRO A 302 21.28 0.70 24.11
C PRO A 302 21.28 0.33 25.61
N GLU A 303 21.47 -0.93 25.96
CA GLU A 303 21.44 -1.38 27.36
C GLU A 303 22.85 -1.53 27.97
N THR A 304 23.82 -2.09 27.24
CA THR A 304 25.17 -2.39 27.78
C THR A 304 26.19 -1.29 27.53
N GLY A 305 25.95 -0.38 26.55
CA GLY A 305 26.88 0.66 26.15
C GLY A 305 28.12 0.14 25.40
N GLU A 306 28.18 -1.13 25.05
CA GLU A 306 29.27 -1.70 24.27
C GLU A 306 29.20 -1.22 22.81
N VAL A 307 30.38 -1.04 22.18
CA VAL A 307 30.47 -0.65 20.77
C VAL A 307 30.16 -1.85 19.89
N LEU A 308 29.02 -1.82 19.19
CA LEU A 308 28.62 -2.84 18.24
C LEU A 308 29.34 -2.69 16.91
N VAL A 309 29.41 -1.47 16.38
CA VAL A 309 30.08 -1.17 15.12
C VAL A 309 30.88 0.13 15.26
N GLN A 310 32.14 0.13 14.82
CA GLN A 310 33.03 1.27 14.94
C GLN A 310 32.82 2.34 13.87
N LYS A 311 33.10 3.59 14.20
CA LYS A 311 33.12 4.73 13.28
C LYS A 311 33.96 4.44 12.03
N GLY A 312 33.46 4.82 10.86
CA GLY A 312 34.17 4.70 9.59
C GLY A 312 34.06 3.33 8.92
N LYS A 313 33.43 2.35 9.58
CA LYS A 313 33.16 1.03 8.97
C LYS A 313 32.01 1.14 7.96
N LEU A 314 32.12 0.44 6.84
CA LEU A 314 31.05 0.20 5.89
C LEU A 314 30.16 -0.94 6.45
N ILE A 315 28.88 -0.68 6.62
CA ILE A 315 27.94 -1.66 7.19
C ILE A 315 27.66 -2.76 6.16
N ASP A 316 27.89 -3.99 6.58
CA ASP A 316 27.51 -5.21 5.84
C ASP A 316 26.24 -5.85 6.43
N GLU A 317 25.81 -6.96 5.84
CA GLU A 317 24.60 -7.67 6.25
C GLU A 317 24.71 -8.22 7.68
N ASN A 318 25.88 -8.69 8.10
CA ASN A 318 26.13 -9.20 9.45
C ASN A 318 26.00 -8.10 10.50
N ASP A 319 26.57 -6.92 10.20
CA ASP A 319 26.46 -5.74 11.07
C ASP A 319 24.99 -5.32 11.23
N VAL A 320 24.20 -5.36 10.14
CA VAL A 320 22.77 -5.05 10.18
C VAL A 320 22.04 -5.99 11.15
N GLU A 321 22.29 -7.30 11.08
CA GLU A 321 21.67 -8.26 12.00
C GLU A 321 22.00 -7.98 13.46
N VAL A 322 23.26 -7.59 13.75
CA VAL A 322 23.71 -7.23 15.10
C VAL A 322 22.98 -5.99 15.59
N VAL A 323 22.86 -4.96 14.75
CA VAL A 323 22.19 -3.69 15.08
C VAL A 323 20.69 -3.89 15.30
N GLU A 324 20.01 -4.68 14.45
CA GLU A 324 18.59 -4.98 14.60
C GLU A 324 18.28 -5.83 15.83
N LYS A 325 19.10 -6.85 16.12
CA LYS A 325 18.96 -7.67 17.34
C LYS A 325 19.19 -6.86 18.62
N ALA A 326 20.06 -5.85 18.57
CA ALA A 326 20.32 -4.96 19.70
C ALA A 326 19.21 -3.90 19.91
N GLY A 327 18.26 -3.75 18.96
CA GLY A 327 17.14 -2.82 19.09
C GLY A 327 17.56 -1.34 19.01
N VAL A 328 18.56 -1.00 18.24
CA VAL A 328 19.04 0.38 18.07
C VAL A 328 17.98 1.20 17.31
N GLU A 329 17.54 2.32 17.87
CA GLU A 329 16.47 3.15 17.29
C GLU A 329 16.99 4.16 16.26
N GLN A 330 18.23 4.59 16.37
CA GLN A 330 18.82 5.61 15.49
C GLN A 330 20.31 5.38 15.27
N VAL A 331 20.74 5.64 14.04
CA VAL A 331 22.15 5.52 13.63
C VAL A 331 22.56 6.77 12.85
N LYS A 332 23.76 7.32 13.11
CA LYS A 332 24.32 8.43 12.34
C LYS A 332 25.23 7.88 11.25
N ILE A 333 24.82 8.07 10.01
CA ILE A 333 25.53 7.59 8.81
C ILE A 333 26.11 8.75 8.01
N ARG A 334 27.14 8.47 7.22
CA ARG A 334 27.62 9.39 6.19
C ARG A 334 26.68 9.40 5.00
N SER A 335 26.56 10.55 4.36
CA SER A 335 25.70 10.75 3.20
C SER A 335 26.37 11.62 2.15
N VAL A 336 25.97 11.42 0.89
CA VAL A 336 26.35 12.27 -0.24
C VAL A 336 25.93 13.73 0.01
N LEU A 337 24.80 13.95 0.70
CA LEU A 337 24.29 15.29 1.01
C LEU A 337 25.16 16.10 1.98
N THR A 338 25.95 15.42 2.79
CA THR A 338 26.85 16.04 3.78
C THR A 338 28.33 15.95 3.39
N CYS A 339 28.61 15.50 2.16
CA CYS A 339 29.97 15.39 1.64
C CYS A 339 30.61 16.76 1.43
N GLU A 340 31.89 16.93 1.82
CA GLU A 340 32.62 18.17 1.70
C GLU A 340 33.64 18.19 0.53
N THR A 341 33.59 17.18 -0.32
CA THR A 341 34.38 17.11 -1.56
C THR A 341 34.01 18.26 -2.50
N LYS A 342 34.99 18.98 -3.01
CA LYS A 342 34.74 20.17 -3.86
C LYS A 342 34.10 19.83 -5.20
N ASN A 343 34.57 18.77 -5.84
CA ASN A 343 34.04 18.29 -7.14
C ASN A 343 33.70 16.82 -7.02
N GLY A 344 32.44 16.46 -7.31
CA GLY A 344 31.96 15.09 -7.16
C GLY A 344 31.68 14.69 -5.72
N VAL A 345 31.92 13.45 -5.34
CA VAL A 345 31.63 12.85 -4.04
C VAL A 345 32.76 11.91 -3.63
N CYS A 346 33.02 11.73 -2.35
CA CYS A 346 33.98 10.74 -1.89
C CYS A 346 33.35 9.35 -1.70
N ALA A 347 34.17 8.30 -1.83
CA ALA A 347 33.74 6.92 -1.72
C ALA A 347 33.13 6.60 -0.34
N ALA A 348 33.68 7.12 0.74
CA ALA A 348 33.16 6.89 2.09
C ALA A 348 31.77 7.51 2.32
N CYS A 349 31.45 8.68 1.73
CA CYS A 349 30.12 9.28 1.82
C CYS A 349 29.08 8.58 0.94
N TYR A 350 29.51 8.02 -0.18
CA TYR A 350 28.65 7.23 -1.06
C TYR A 350 28.36 5.84 -0.46
N GLY A 351 29.42 5.14 -0.05
CA GLY A 351 29.34 3.82 0.56
C GLY A 351 29.58 2.67 -0.42
N ARG A 352 28.71 1.69 -0.42
CA ARG A 352 28.79 0.43 -1.16
C ARG A 352 28.34 0.59 -2.62
N ASP A 353 29.10 0.00 -3.54
CA ASP A 353 28.62 -0.26 -4.90
C ASP A 353 27.61 -1.41 -4.88
N LEU A 354 26.38 -1.13 -5.27
CA LEU A 354 25.28 -2.11 -5.24
C LEU A 354 25.46 -3.25 -6.26
N ALA A 355 26.25 -3.03 -7.31
CA ALA A 355 26.48 -4.07 -8.33
C ALA A 355 27.51 -5.11 -7.86
N ARG A 356 28.54 -4.65 -7.12
CA ARG A 356 29.69 -5.50 -6.72
C ARG A 356 29.66 -5.89 -5.23
N GLY A 357 28.88 -5.18 -4.41
CA GLY A 357 28.84 -5.42 -2.97
C GLY A 357 30.08 -4.95 -2.19
N THR A 358 31.02 -4.26 -2.86
CA THR A 358 32.27 -3.71 -2.31
C THR A 358 32.19 -2.18 -2.20
N PRO A 359 33.10 -1.51 -1.47
CA PRO A 359 33.20 -0.06 -1.53
C PRO A 359 33.33 0.43 -2.96
N VAL A 360 32.69 1.57 -3.26
CA VAL A 360 32.70 2.14 -4.62
C VAL A 360 34.12 2.54 -5.05
N ASN A 361 34.44 2.32 -6.32
CA ASN A 361 35.73 2.69 -6.89
C ASN A 361 35.80 4.17 -7.25
N ILE A 362 37.02 4.73 -7.20
CA ILE A 362 37.30 6.07 -7.71
C ILE A 362 37.06 6.10 -9.22
N GLY A 363 36.44 7.17 -9.73
CA GLY A 363 36.11 7.36 -11.13
C GLY A 363 34.71 6.84 -11.53
N GLU A 364 33.94 6.23 -10.61
CA GLU A 364 32.60 5.78 -10.90
C GLU A 364 31.63 6.96 -11.04
N ALA A 365 30.86 7.00 -12.15
CA ALA A 365 29.88 8.06 -12.43
C ALA A 365 28.54 7.80 -11.72
N VAL A 366 28.52 7.89 -10.40
CA VAL A 366 27.37 7.52 -9.55
C VAL A 366 26.14 8.37 -9.81
N GLY A 367 26.31 9.62 -10.23
CA GLY A 367 25.20 10.51 -10.57
C GLY A 367 24.43 10.04 -11.82
N VAL A 368 25.14 9.60 -12.85
CA VAL A 368 24.52 9.04 -14.08
C VAL A 368 23.80 7.71 -13.76
N ILE A 369 24.45 6.85 -12.96
CA ILE A 369 23.84 5.59 -12.49
C ILE A 369 22.54 5.85 -11.74
N ALA A 370 22.54 6.82 -10.82
CA ALA A 370 21.34 7.20 -10.09
C ALA A 370 20.24 7.74 -11.02
N ALA A 371 20.56 8.62 -11.95
CA ALA A 371 19.60 9.19 -12.90
C ALA A 371 18.96 8.10 -13.79
N GLN A 372 19.75 7.16 -14.28
CA GLN A 372 19.27 6.04 -15.08
C GLN A 372 18.42 5.07 -14.25
N SER A 373 18.82 4.77 -13.01
CA SER A 373 18.07 3.90 -12.09
C SER A 373 16.73 4.48 -11.67
N ILE A 374 16.60 5.82 -11.62
CA ILE A 374 15.33 6.52 -11.37
C ILE A 374 14.46 6.57 -12.63
N GLY A 375 15.08 6.77 -13.79
CA GLY A 375 14.38 6.98 -15.06
C GLY A 375 13.83 5.70 -15.69
N GLU A 376 14.54 4.59 -15.58
CA GLU A 376 14.13 3.30 -16.17
C GLU A 376 12.77 2.81 -15.64
N PRO A 377 12.54 2.71 -14.32
CA PRO A 377 11.24 2.29 -13.80
C PRO A 377 10.09 3.23 -14.18
N GLY A 378 10.37 4.52 -14.38
CA GLY A 378 9.37 5.50 -14.82
C GLY A 378 8.74 5.09 -16.15
N THR A 379 9.54 4.65 -17.10
CA THR A 379 9.06 4.15 -18.39
C THR A 379 8.27 2.85 -18.26
N GLN A 380 8.71 1.91 -17.42
CA GLN A 380 7.99 0.64 -17.19
C GLN A 380 6.67 0.84 -16.44
N LEU A 381 6.61 1.72 -15.43
CA LEU A 381 5.38 2.03 -14.70
C LEU A 381 4.30 2.61 -15.62
N THR A 382 4.67 3.42 -16.61
CA THR A 382 3.71 3.94 -17.59
C THR A 382 3.13 2.85 -18.48
N MET A 383 3.90 1.82 -18.82
CA MET A 383 3.41 0.67 -19.59
C MET A 383 2.51 -0.26 -18.77
N ARG A 384 2.75 -0.39 -17.45
CA ARG A 384 1.93 -1.26 -16.57
C ARG A 384 0.51 -0.75 -16.35
N THR A 385 0.25 0.56 -16.36
CA THR A 385 -1.09 1.12 -16.21
C THR A 385 -2.04 0.70 -17.33
N PHE A 386 -1.53 0.40 -18.52
CA PHE A 386 -2.29 -0.12 -19.65
C PHE A 386 -2.87 -1.53 -19.39
N HIS A 387 -2.13 -2.40 -18.71
CA HIS A 387 -2.55 -3.79 -18.45
C HIS A 387 -3.70 -3.93 -17.45
N ILE A 388 -3.98 -2.91 -16.64
CA ILE A 388 -5.10 -2.90 -15.68
C ILE A 388 -6.40 -2.46 -16.36
N GLY A 389 -6.34 -1.92 -17.59
CA GLY A 389 -7.51 -1.66 -18.44
C GLY A 389 -8.49 -0.62 -17.87
N GLY A 390 -8.01 0.32 -17.04
CA GLY A 390 -8.84 1.37 -16.46
C GLY A 390 -9.76 0.92 -15.32
N ALA A 391 -9.64 -0.33 -14.85
CA ALA A 391 -10.33 -0.76 -13.65
C ALA A 391 -9.86 0.09 -12.45
N ALA A 392 -10.80 0.73 -11.77
CA ALA A 392 -10.48 1.54 -10.60
C ALA A 392 -10.03 0.61 -9.47
N SER A 393 -8.77 0.73 -9.06
CA SER A 393 -8.33 0.26 -7.76
C SER A 393 -8.33 1.47 -6.84
N LYS A 394 -9.40 1.65 -6.07
CA LYS A 394 -9.40 2.61 -4.98
C LYS A 394 -8.42 2.04 -3.94
N SER A 395 -7.32 2.72 -3.68
CA SER A 395 -6.74 2.66 -2.34
C SER A 395 -7.83 3.25 -1.47
N ALA A 396 -8.49 2.43 -0.67
CA ALA A 396 -9.50 2.90 0.27
C ALA A 396 -8.83 4.02 1.08
N GLU A 397 -9.26 5.28 0.90
CA GLU A 397 -8.95 6.30 1.87
C GLU A 397 -9.47 5.74 3.18
N GLN A 398 -8.59 5.59 4.15
CA GLN A 398 -8.94 4.98 5.42
C GLN A 398 -10.06 5.81 6.03
N ALA A 399 -11.27 5.30 5.96
CA ALA A 399 -12.46 5.89 6.59
C ALA A 399 -12.66 5.37 8.01
N SER A 400 -11.76 4.53 8.50
CA SER A 400 -11.82 3.93 9.82
C SER A 400 -10.44 3.54 10.33
N VAL A 401 -10.27 3.51 11.65
CA VAL A 401 -9.09 2.97 12.32
C VAL A 401 -9.42 1.59 12.87
N GLU A 402 -8.68 0.58 12.40
CA GLU A 402 -8.67 -0.76 12.97
C GLU A 402 -7.38 -0.96 13.75
N VAL A 403 -7.50 -1.51 14.96
CA VAL A 403 -6.36 -1.66 15.87
C VAL A 403 -5.51 -2.87 15.45
N PRO A 404 -4.21 -2.69 15.12
CA PRO A 404 -3.33 -3.79 14.71
C PRO A 404 -2.92 -4.70 15.89
N PHE A 405 -3.00 -4.20 17.12
CA PHE A 405 -2.59 -4.91 18.33
C PHE A 405 -3.66 -4.81 19.42
N ALA A 406 -3.73 -5.81 20.30
CA ALA A 406 -4.56 -5.73 21.49
C ALA A 406 -3.91 -4.79 22.53
N GLY A 407 -4.71 -3.93 23.19
CA GLY A 407 -4.20 -2.97 24.18
C GLY A 407 -5.31 -2.17 24.83
N VAL A 408 -4.96 -1.06 25.46
CA VAL A 408 -5.88 -0.08 26.05
C VAL A 408 -5.90 1.16 25.17
N LEU A 409 -7.09 1.63 24.83
CA LEU A 409 -7.29 2.82 24.01
C LEU A 409 -7.13 4.08 24.87
N LYS A 410 -6.29 5.02 24.42
CA LYS A 410 -6.10 6.33 25.00
C LYS A 410 -6.25 7.39 23.92
N LEU A 411 -6.82 8.53 24.26
CA LEU A 411 -7.01 9.65 23.35
C LEU A 411 -6.10 10.80 23.78
N GLU A 412 -5.26 11.28 22.87
CA GLU A 412 -4.44 12.47 23.09
C GLU A 412 -5.01 13.65 22.30
N ASN A 413 -4.92 14.86 22.88
CA ASN A 413 -5.47 16.10 22.32
C ASN A 413 -6.97 16.00 21.98
N ASN A 414 -7.72 15.22 22.78
CA ASN A 414 -9.14 14.98 22.54
C ASN A 414 -9.98 16.18 23.00
N HIS A 415 -10.71 16.75 22.04
CA HIS A 415 -11.85 17.63 22.31
C HIS A 415 -13.02 17.06 21.53
N SER A 416 -14.00 16.49 22.24
CA SER A 416 -15.12 15.75 21.63
C SER A 416 -16.46 16.13 22.25
N VAL A 417 -17.53 15.96 21.46
CA VAL A 417 -18.92 16.13 21.86
C VAL A 417 -19.65 14.81 21.69
N ILE A 418 -20.55 14.51 22.62
CA ILE A 418 -21.34 13.28 22.55
C ILE A 418 -22.55 13.53 21.64
N ASN A 419 -22.71 12.68 20.61
CA ASN A 419 -23.86 12.70 19.71
C ASN A 419 -25.11 12.11 20.39
N GLN A 420 -26.29 12.29 19.78
CA GLN A 420 -27.58 11.73 20.24
C GLN A 420 -27.52 10.20 20.40
N ASP A 421 -26.69 9.51 19.62
CA ASP A 421 -26.47 8.05 19.68
C ASP A 421 -25.52 7.62 20.82
N GLY A 422 -24.98 8.55 21.62
CA GLY A 422 -24.04 8.27 22.69
C GLY A 422 -22.58 8.07 22.28
N HIS A 423 -22.23 8.33 21.01
CA HIS A 423 -20.85 8.25 20.52
C HIS A 423 -20.14 9.60 20.61
N ALA A 424 -18.86 9.58 20.96
CA ALA A 424 -18.02 10.78 20.96
C ALA A 424 -17.61 11.15 19.53
N ILE A 425 -17.80 12.42 19.15
CA ILE A 425 -17.38 12.99 17.87
C ILE A 425 -16.25 13.97 18.12
N VAL A 426 -15.13 13.78 17.42
CA VAL A 426 -13.90 14.57 17.59
C VAL A 426 -14.05 15.93 16.94
N LEU A 427 -13.79 16.99 17.72
CA LEU A 427 -13.73 18.39 17.26
C LEU A 427 -12.30 18.90 17.10
N SER A 428 -11.33 18.22 17.68
CA SER A 428 -9.91 18.56 17.53
C SER A 428 -9.38 18.16 16.16
N ARG A 429 -8.54 19.01 15.56
CA ARG A 429 -7.84 18.69 14.30
C ARG A 429 -6.59 17.83 14.50
N ASN A 430 -6.09 17.75 15.73
CA ASN A 430 -4.86 17.05 16.10
C ASN A 430 -5.13 15.94 17.12
N CYS A 431 -6.30 15.31 17.06
CA CYS A 431 -6.62 14.19 17.92
C CYS A 431 -5.87 12.93 17.46
N GLU A 432 -5.29 12.21 18.40
CA GLU A 432 -4.57 10.97 18.16
C GLU A 432 -5.12 9.86 19.03
N ILE A 433 -5.32 8.71 18.41
CA ILE A 433 -5.67 7.46 19.08
C ILE A 433 -4.38 6.71 19.35
N VAL A 434 -4.07 6.49 20.62
CA VAL A 434 -2.89 5.74 21.07
C VAL A 434 -3.34 4.43 21.68
N ILE A 435 -2.70 3.34 21.29
CA ILE A 435 -2.93 2.01 21.88
C ILE A 435 -1.73 1.67 22.76
N GLU A 436 -1.99 1.57 24.06
CA GLU A 436 -0.99 1.23 25.07
C GLU A 436 -1.10 -0.25 25.48
N ASP A 437 0.03 -0.86 25.82
CA ASP A 437 0.09 -2.21 26.41
C ASP A 437 -0.26 -2.18 27.91
N ALA A 438 -0.39 -3.34 28.53
CA ALA A 438 -0.58 -3.48 29.98
C ALA A 438 0.53 -2.80 30.84
N ASN A 439 1.68 -2.55 30.25
CA ASN A 439 2.84 -1.89 30.87
C ASN A 439 2.90 -0.37 30.60
N GLY A 440 1.89 0.22 29.93
CA GLY A 440 1.88 1.64 29.57
C GLY A 440 2.81 2.01 28.40
N ARG A 441 3.31 1.02 27.64
CA ARG A 441 4.11 1.27 26.43
C ARG A 441 3.21 1.46 25.22
N GLU A 442 3.46 2.51 24.45
CA GLU A 442 2.76 2.79 23.19
C GLU A 442 3.09 1.71 22.16
N LYS A 443 2.05 1.08 21.58
CA LYS A 443 2.15 0.09 20.51
C LYS A 443 1.80 0.64 19.14
N SER A 444 0.82 1.52 19.08
CA SER A 444 0.43 2.18 17.83
C SER A 444 -0.20 3.53 18.10
N ARG A 445 -0.02 4.45 17.14
CA ARG A 445 -0.53 5.82 17.16
C ARG A 445 -1.20 6.10 15.83
N HIS A 446 -2.44 6.60 15.87
CA HIS A 446 -3.22 6.91 14.68
C HIS A 446 -3.80 8.31 14.81
N HIS A 447 -3.49 9.17 13.85
CA HIS A 447 -4.10 10.49 13.73
C HIS A 447 -5.53 10.36 13.19
N VAL A 448 -6.48 11.06 13.79
CA VAL A 448 -7.88 11.08 13.34
C VAL A 448 -8.33 12.49 12.99
N PRO A 449 -9.05 12.66 11.86
CA PRO A 449 -9.51 13.96 11.41
C PRO A 449 -10.70 14.49 12.24
N TYR A 450 -10.99 15.77 12.05
CA TYR A 450 -12.19 16.42 12.58
C TYR A 450 -13.47 15.72 12.09
N GLY A 451 -14.44 15.56 12.96
CA GLY A 451 -15.71 14.86 12.66
C GLY A 451 -15.65 13.34 12.81
N THR A 452 -14.53 12.79 13.25
CA THR A 452 -14.38 11.34 13.50
C THR A 452 -15.30 10.89 14.62
N LYS A 453 -16.08 9.83 14.38
CA LYS A 453 -16.91 9.13 15.34
C LYS A 453 -16.07 8.08 16.07
N ILE A 454 -15.93 8.19 17.37
CA ILE A 454 -15.23 7.21 18.20
C ILE A 454 -16.24 6.15 18.64
N LEU A 455 -15.98 4.89 18.29
CA LEU A 455 -16.87 3.76 18.56
C LEU A 455 -16.60 3.11 19.93
N THR A 456 -15.40 3.32 20.49
CA THR A 456 -14.95 2.67 21.72
C THR A 456 -14.53 3.74 22.73
N ALA A 457 -15.05 3.66 23.96
CA ALA A 457 -14.74 4.63 25.00
C ALA A 457 -13.25 4.60 25.38
N GLU A 458 -12.71 5.76 25.76
CA GLU A 458 -11.34 5.90 26.28
C GLU A 458 -11.12 5.00 27.50
N GLY A 459 -9.94 4.40 27.62
CA GLY A 459 -9.58 3.45 28.67
C GLY A 459 -10.10 2.01 28.46
N SER A 460 -10.86 1.74 27.40
CA SER A 460 -11.37 0.41 27.10
C SER A 460 -10.30 -0.51 26.52
N LYS A 461 -10.38 -1.80 26.85
CA LYS A 461 -9.54 -2.83 26.24
C LYS A 461 -10.04 -3.15 24.83
N VAL A 462 -9.15 -3.04 23.84
CA VAL A 462 -9.43 -3.32 22.42
C VAL A 462 -8.71 -4.58 21.97
N LYS A 463 -9.34 -5.31 21.05
CA LYS A 463 -8.78 -6.54 20.46
C LYS A 463 -8.15 -6.21 19.11
N LYS A 464 -7.19 -7.03 18.67
CA LYS A 464 -6.64 -6.95 17.32
C LYS A 464 -7.75 -7.06 16.26
N GLY A 465 -7.75 -6.15 15.27
CA GLY A 465 -8.76 -6.08 14.21
C GLY A 465 -10.08 -5.42 14.64
N GLN A 466 -10.16 -4.84 15.84
CA GLN A 466 -11.35 -4.11 16.29
C GLN A 466 -11.36 -2.70 15.70
N LYS A 467 -12.47 -2.30 15.10
CA LYS A 467 -12.71 -0.95 14.61
C LYS A 467 -12.99 -0.01 15.80
N VAL A 468 -12.18 1.03 15.95
CA VAL A 468 -12.27 1.95 17.11
C VAL A 468 -12.75 3.34 16.73
N ALA A 469 -12.55 3.76 15.48
CA ALA A 469 -12.96 5.04 14.96
C ALA A 469 -13.43 4.94 13.51
N GLU A 470 -14.34 5.84 13.13
CA GLU A 470 -14.91 5.91 11.79
C GLU A 470 -15.19 7.36 11.41
N TRP A 471 -14.91 7.74 10.18
CA TRP A 471 -15.23 9.08 9.65
C TRP A 471 -15.59 8.98 8.15
N ASP A 472 -16.25 10.03 7.65
CA ASP A 472 -16.45 10.22 6.22
C ASP A 472 -15.31 11.10 5.68
N PRO A 473 -14.45 10.60 4.80
CA PRO A 473 -13.34 11.38 4.25
C PRO A 473 -13.80 12.46 3.26
N PHE A 474 -15.07 12.43 2.82
CA PHE A 474 -15.60 13.29 1.77
C PHE A 474 -16.46 14.45 2.31
N THR A 475 -16.88 14.38 3.57
CA THR A 475 -17.69 15.43 4.19
C THR A 475 -16.99 15.99 5.42
N ILE A 476 -17.01 17.32 5.54
CA ILE A 476 -16.57 18.02 6.74
C ILE A 476 -17.82 18.59 7.41
N PRO A 477 -18.41 17.88 8.41
CA PRO A 477 -19.63 18.35 9.05
C PRO A 477 -19.36 19.59 9.89
N VAL A 478 -20.32 20.51 9.95
CA VAL A 478 -20.31 21.60 10.93
C VAL A 478 -21.02 21.10 12.20
N ILE A 479 -20.26 20.92 13.27
CA ILE A 479 -20.73 20.33 14.52
C ILE A 479 -20.90 21.44 15.57
N THR A 480 -22.05 21.46 16.23
CA THR A 480 -22.36 22.46 17.27
C THR A 480 -21.91 21.97 18.64
N GLU A 481 -21.27 22.86 19.41
CA GLU A 481 -20.82 22.59 20.79
C GLU A 481 -21.84 23.01 21.84
N LYS A 482 -22.80 23.86 21.48
CA LYS A 482 -23.82 24.43 22.40
C LYS A 482 -25.21 24.21 21.81
N GLU A 483 -26.18 24.16 22.70
CA GLU A 483 -27.61 24.12 22.35
C GLU A 483 -28.10 25.50 21.92
N GLY A 484 -28.96 25.54 20.89
CA GLY A 484 -29.55 26.79 20.44
C GLY A 484 -30.35 26.65 19.15
N LYS A 485 -31.06 27.72 18.79
CA LYS A 485 -31.81 27.81 17.53
C LYS A 485 -30.89 28.33 16.44
N VAL A 486 -30.81 27.61 15.31
CA VAL A 486 -30.01 27.97 14.18
C VAL A 486 -30.58 29.19 13.45
N GLU A 487 -29.74 30.18 13.17
CA GLU A 487 -30.02 31.29 12.29
C GLU A 487 -28.94 31.39 11.22
N LEU A 488 -29.36 31.53 9.95
CA LEU A 488 -28.51 31.67 8.81
C LEU A 488 -28.24 33.16 8.55
N VAL A 489 -26.97 33.58 8.58
CA VAL A 489 -26.55 34.98 8.43
C VAL A 489 -25.78 35.14 7.12
N ASP A 490 -26.06 36.21 6.36
CA ASP A 490 -25.43 36.57 5.10
C ASP A 490 -25.59 35.53 3.96
N LEU A 491 -26.64 34.68 4.04
CA LEU A 491 -26.99 33.73 3.00
C LEU A 491 -28.05 34.36 2.08
N ILE A 492 -27.58 35.06 1.03
CA ILE A 492 -28.43 35.80 0.08
C ILE A 492 -28.47 35.02 -1.24
N ASN A 493 -29.68 34.67 -1.71
CA ASN A 493 -29.87 33.95 -2.97
C ASN A 493 -29.25 34.70 -4.15
N ASN A 494 -28.54 33.98 -4.99
CA ASN A 494 -27.79 34.46 -6.18
C ASN A 494 -26.60 35.41 -5.88
N VAL A 495 -26.25 35.65 -4.61
CA VAL A 495 -25.07 36.47 -4.24
C VAL A 495 -24.07 35.60 -3.45
N SER A 496 -24.53 34.97 -2.37
CA SER A 496 -23.69 34.08 -1.55
C SER A 496 -24.16 32.63 -1.60
N VAL A 497 -25.39 32.36 -2.05
CA VAL A 497 -25.97 31.02 -2.16
C VAL A 497 -26.66 30.86 -3.52
N LYS A 498 -26.49 29.71 -4.14
CA LYS A 498 -27.22 29.28 -5.33
C LYS A 498 -28.09 28.09 -4.97
N GLU A 499 -29.35 28.13 -5.34
CA GLU A 499 -30.24 26.98 -5.23
C GLU A 499 -29.96 26.02 -6.40
N SER A 500 -29.62 24.79 -6.07
CA SER A 500 -29.46 23.69 -7.03
C SER A 500 -30.59 22.70 -6.81
N VAL A 501 -31.39 22.50 -7.84
CA VAL A 501 -32.47 21.49 -7.82
C VAL A 501 -31.89 20.23 -8.42
N ASP A 502 -31.96 19.13 -7.69
CA ASP A 502 -31.63 17.83 -8.23
C ASP A 502 -32.80 17.36 -9.14
N GLU A 503 -32.52 17.24 -10.44
CA GLU A 503 -33.53 16.87 -11.45
C GLU A 503 -34.18 15.49 -11.20
N THR A 504 -33.50 14.61 -10.46
CA THR A 504 -33.96 13.23 -10.20
C THR A 504 -34.86 13.14 -8.97
N THR A 505 -34.55 13.88 -7.91
CA THR A 505 -35.27 13.81 -6.63
C THR A 505 -36.18 15.02 -6.40
N GLY A 506 -36.00 16.12 -7.14
CA GLY A 506 -36.68 17.38 -6.90
C GLY A 506 -36.26 18.09 -5.61
N ILE A 507 -35.26 17.59 -4.90
CA ILE A 507 -34.74 18.20 -3.67
C ILE A 507 -33.94 19.45 -4.02
N VAL A 508 -34.29 20.55 -3.36
CA VAL A 508 -33.59 21.83 -3.50
C VAL A 508 -32.47 21.89 -2.48
N SER A 509 -31.23 21.86 -2.92
CA SER A 509 -30.05 22.12 -2.09
C SER A 509 -29.54 23.54 -2.28
N LYS A 510 -29.06 24.17 -1.19
CA LYS A 510 -28.48 25.51 -1.19
C LYS A 510 -26.97 25.37 -1.11
N VAL A 511 -26.27 25.76 -2.18
CA VAL A 511 -24.81 25.69 -2.27
C VAL A 511 -24.21 27.08 -2.11
N VAL A 512 -23.25 27.23 -1.21
CA VAL A 512 -22.53 28.48 -1.01
C VAL A 512 -21.57 28.72 -2.19
N ILE A 513 -21.78 29.83 -2.90
CA ILE A 513 -20.95 30.23 -4.05
C ILE A 513 -19.87 31.24 -3.61
N ASP A 514 -18.85 31.43 -4.45
CA ASP A 514 -17.81 32.43 -4.16
C ASP A 514 -18.37 33.85 -4.29
N TRP A 515 -18.75 34.42 -3.15
CA TRP A 515 -19.32 35.78 -3.04
C TRP A 515 -18.25 36.88 -3.14
N ARG A 516 -16.95 36.54 -3.10
CA ARG A 516 -15.83 37.50 -3.08
C ARG A 516 -15.59 38.14 -4.45
N SER A 517 -16.04 37.50 -5.52
CA SER A 517 -15.87 37.95 -6.89
C SER A 517 -16.89 39.03 -7.36
N GLY A 518 -17.94 39.30 -6.58
CA GLY A 518 -18.99 40.27 -6.92
C GLY A 518 -18.72 41.67 -6.38
N SER A 519 -19.03 42.70 -7.21
CA SER A 519 -18.81 44.11 -6.87
C SER A 519 -19.62 44.65 -5.67
N ASN A 520 -20.67 43.95 -5.25
CA ASN A 520 -21.57 44.35 -4.15
C ASN A 520 -21.48 43.47 -2.88
N SER A 521 -20.49 42.59 -2.81
CA SER A 521 -20.43 41.53 -1.76
C SER A 521 -19.23 41.65 -0.81
N ALA A 522 -18.49 42.74 -0.84
CA ALA A 522 -17.23 42.96 -0.11
C ALA A 522 -17.31 42.95 1.43
N GLY A 523 -18.45 42.63 2.02
CA GLY A 523 -18.60 42.52 3.49
C GLY A 523 -19.36 41.31 3.98
N LEU A 524 -19.87 40.48 3.08
CA LEU A 524 -20.66 39.30 3.45
C LEU A 524 -19.77 38.20 4.03
N LYS A 525 -20.26 37.55 5.10
CA LYS A 525 -19.61 36.41 5.75
C LYS A 525 -20.64 35.32 6.02
N PRO A 526 -20.96 34.50 5.01
CA PRO A 526 -21.91 33.40 5.16
C PRO A 526 -21.59 32.58 6.42
N SER A 527 -22.53 32.49 7.34
CA SER A 527 -22.30 31.86 8.63
C SER A 527 -23.57 31.35 9.27
N ILE A 528 -23.43 30.36 10.12
CA ILE A 528 -24.48 29.85 11.00
C ILE A 528 -24.24 30.41 12.40
N VAL A 529 -25.27 31.03 12.98
CA VAL A 529 -25.25 31.57 14.35
C VAL A 529 -26.27 30.83 15.20
N LEU A 530 -25.91 30.49 16.41
CA LEU A 530 -26.84 29.92 17.38
C LEU A 530 -27.47 31.03 18.25
N LYS A 531 -28.82 31.01 18.37
CA LYS A 531 -29.57 31.91 19.22
C LYS A 531 -30.26 31.13 20.37
N ASP A 532 -30.33 31.74 21.53
CA ASP A 532 -31.06 31.24 22.66
C ASP A 532 -32.59 31.40 22.44
N ALA A 533 -33.41 30.80 23.28
CA ALA A 533 -34.88 30.89 23.27
C ALA A 533 -35.39 32.34 23.31
N LYS A 534 -34.56 33.28 23.79
CA LYS A 534 -34.85 34.73 23.87
C LYS A 534 -34.37 35.53 22.65
N GLY A 535 -33.84 34.87 21.61
CA GLY A 535 -33.34 35.52 20.39
C GLY A 535 -31.96 36.19 20.51
N LYS A 536 -31.24 36.02 21.63
CA LYS A 536 -29.88 36.52 21.80
C LYS A 536 -28.85 35.47 21.27
N PRO A 537 -27.73 35.89 20.65
CA PRO A 537 -26.70 34.98 20.23
C PRO A 537 -26.10 34.23 21.44
N VAL A 538 -25.94 32.92 21.32
CA VAL A 538 -25.25 32.08 22.29
C VAL A 538 -23.76 32.38 22.23
N THR A 539 -23.10 32.43 23.38
CA THR A 539 -21.65 32.69 23.47
C THR A 539 -20.90 31.48 23.96
N PHE A 540 -19.68 31.31 23.44
CA PHE A 540 -18.70 30.36 23.97
C PHE A 540 -18.25 30.82 25.38
N ASP A 541 -17.58 29.95 26.10
CA ASP A 541 -17.04 30.24 27.44
C ASP A 541 -15.97 31.36 27.42
N ASN A 542 -15.42 31.67 26.25
CA ASN A 542 -14.51 32.80 25.99
C ASN A 542 -15.23 34.13 25.69
N GLY A 543 -16.55 34.20 25.78
CA GLY A 543 -17.37 35.38 25.54
C GLY A 543 -17.59 35.74 24.04
N LYS A 544 -17.10 34.96 23.10
CA LYS A 544 -17.36 35.14 21.68
C LYS A 544 -18.67 34.49 21.25
N GLU A 545 -19.38 35.09 20.28
CA GLU A 545 -20.58 34.48 19.71
C GLU A 545 -20.31 33.14 19.08
N VAL A 546 -21.20 32.17 19.27
CA VAL A 546 -21.15 30.87 18.59
C VAL A 546 -21.53 31.07 17.13
N ARG A 547 -20.50 31.22 16.29
CA ARG A 547 -20.63 31.47 14.86
C ARG A 547 -19.74 30.53 14.07
N TYR A 548 -20.34 29.80 13.13
CA TYR A 548 -19.65 28.88 12.23
C TYR A 548 -19.66 29.47 10.81
N TYR A 549 -18.48 29.82 10.30
CA TYR A 549 -18.33 30.33 8.94
C TYR A 549 -18.42 29.21 7.93
N LEU A 550 -19.19 29.43 6.86
CA LEU A 550 -19.34 28.49 5.78
C LEU A 550 -18.27 28.73 4.72
N SER A 551 -17.66 27.64 4.22
CA SER A 551 -16.75 27.68 3.09
C SER A 551 -17.51 27.75 1.77
N VAL A 552 -16.82 28.12 0.68
CA VAL A 552 -17.34 27.95 -0.68
C VAL A 552 -17.60 26.46 -0.92
N ASP A 553 -18.65 26.15 -1.67
CA ASP A 553 -19.17 24.79 -1.92
C ASP A 553 -19.76 24.07 -0.71
N ALA A 554 -19.99 24.75 0.41
CA ALA A 554 -20.80 24.20 1.50
C ALA A 554 -22.27 24.03 1.07
N ILE A 555 -22.87 22.89 1.39
CA ILE A 555 -24.24 22.49 1.05
C ILE A 555 -25.11 22.53 2.32
#